data_6598bd1d2469469db99d01f758e25109
#
_entry.id   6598bd1d2469469db99d01f758e25109
#
_cell.length_a   1.000
_cell.length_b   1.000
_cell.length_c   1.000
_cell.angle_alpha   90.00
_cell.angle_beta   90.00
_cell.angle_gamma   90.00
#
_symmetry.space_group_name_H-M   'P 1'
#
loop_
_entity.id
_entity.type
_entity.pdbx_description
1 polymer ?
#
loop_
_entity_poly.entity_id
_entity_poly.type
_entity_poly.pdbx_seq_one_letter_code
_entity_poly.pdbx_strand_id
1 'polypeptide(L)'
;MNALSTVSSTAKGVYDLIVRRFLSIFYPPAVYQKVAIVTKIKEESFFSSFKVLAEEGYLKVAGIPKKKASQTATKDSSNGNSENNNNDTNDEAGSDSSDQSLDTGLFEVIKSLKKGAVLQVRALNIKEGETSPPKRYNSGSMILAMENAGQLIEDEELRAQIKGSGIGTSATRAEILKKLVNIKYLALNKKTQVITPTLQGEMIYDVVDHSIRSLLNPELTASWEKGLNYVAEGSITSDEYMRKLDHFITSRTVGVKGLNNQYQLRACYEKAAGFYPSVNNNKTTGRTKTGNKSK
;
A
#
# COMPACT_ATOMS: atom_id res chain seq x y z
N MET A 1 8.86 -21.46 -32.02
CA MET A 1 9.02 -20.34 -31.05
C MET A 1 8.03 -19.17 -31.22
N ASN A 2 6.81 -19.41 -31.71
CA ASN A 2 5.86 -18.31 -32.02
C ASN A 2 4.65 -18.20 -31.07
N ALA A 3 4.62 -18.96 -29.97
CA ALA A 3 3.50 -18.90 -29.03
C ALA A 3 3.35 -17.54 -28.28
N LEU A 4 4.44 -16.81 -28.12
CA LEU A 4 4.42 -15.49 -27.48
C LEU A 4 3.89 -14.35 -28.37
N SER A 5 3.79 -14.57 -29.68
CA SER A 5 3.25 -13.55 -30.61
C SER A 5 1.72 -13.50 -30.61
N THR A 6 1.06 -14.55 -30.14
CA THR A 6 -0.40 -14.65 -30.07
C THR A 6 -0.98 -14.17 -28.73
N VAL A 7 -0.13 -13.86 -27.75
CA VAL A 7 -0.54 -13.47 -26.39
C VAL A 7 -0.68 -11.95 -26.28
N SER A 8 -1.62 -11.46 -25.45
CA SER A 8 -1.78 -10.03 -25.21
C SER A 8 -0.49 -9.38 -24.66
N SER A 9 -0.28 -8.09 -24.93
CA SER A 9 0.89 -7.35 -24.45
C SER A 9 1.04 -7.40 -22.92
N THR A 10 -0.06 -7.37 -22.19
CA THR A 10 -0.08 -7.49 -20.72
C THR A 10 0.41 -8.88 -20.27
N ALA A 11 -0.09 -9.94 -20.89
CA ALA A 11 0.34 -11.30 -20.54
C ALA A 11 1.81 -11.53 -20.88
N LYS A 12 2.31 -10.96 -22.00
CA LYS A 12 3.74 -10.96 -22.33
C LYS A 12 4.58 -10.23 -21.28
N GLY A 13 4.13 -9.05 -20.83
CA GLY A 13 4.81 -8.30 -19.78
C GLY A 13 4.89 -9.07 -18.45
N VAL A 14 3.81 -9.76 -18.07
CA VAL A 14 3.79 -10.61 -16.86
C VAL A 14 4.74 -11.80 -17.04
N TYR A 15 4.72 -12.46 -18.19
CA TYR A 15 5.63 -13.57 -18.49
C TYR A 15 7.10 -13.13 -18.40
N ASP A 16 7.46 -12.01 -19.04
CA ASP A 16 8.82 -11.46 -18.99
C ASP A 16 9.25 -11.14 -17.57
N LEU A 17 8.34 -10.60 -16.76
CA LEU A 17 8.61 -10.31 -15.33
C LEU A 17 8.89 -11.60 -14.55
N ILE A 18 8.07 -12.63 -14.73
CA ILE A 18 8.25 -13.94 -14.07
C ILE A 18 9.58 -14.55 -14.47
N VAL A 19 9.89 -14.59 -15.77
CA VAL A 19 11.16 -15.13 -16.27
C VAL A 19 12.36 -14.39 -15.71
N ARG A 20 12.33 -13.05 -15.71
CA ARG A 20 13.42 -12.25 -15.14
C ARG A 20 13.60 -12.50 -13.66
N ARG A 21 12.51 -12.59 -12.89
CA ARG A 21 12.57 -12.91 -11.45
C ARG A 21 13.12 -14.30 -11.20
N PHE A 22 12.70 -15.29 -11.97
CA PHE A 22 13.22 -16.66 -11.87
C PHE A 22 14.73 -16.71 -12.19
N LEU A 23 15.14 -16.10 -13.30
CA LEU A 23 16.55 -16.05 -13.67
C LEU A 23 17.40 -15.27 -12.65
N SER A 24 16.85 -14.26 -11.99
CA SER A 24 17.55 -13.49 -10.97
C SER A 24 18.02 -14.32 -9.78
N ILE A 25 17.40 -15.47 -9.51
CA ILE A 25 17.76 -16.36 -8.39
C ILE A 25 19.17 -16.95 -8.58
N PHE A 26 19.63 -17.09 -9.82
CA PHE A 26 20.93 -17.67 -10.18
C PHE A 26 22.07 -16.64 -10.21
N TYR A 27 21.77 -15.37 -9.94
CA TYR A 27 22.77 -14.29 -9.93
C TYR A 27 23.11 -13.89 -8.49
N PRO A 28 24.33 -13.41 -8.24
CA PRO A 28 24.72 -12.88 -6.95
C PRO A 28 23.88 -11.65 -6.58
N PRO A 29 23.79 -11.28 -5.29
CA PRO A 29 23.10 -10.08 -4.85
C PRO A 29 23.72 -8.82 -5.45
N ALA A 30 22.92 -7.78 -5.67
CA ALA A 30 23.42 -6.47 -6.03
C ALA A 30 24.11 -5.83 -4.83
N VAL A 31 25.33 -5.32 -5.04
CA VAL A 31 26.12 -4.69 -3.99
C VAL A 31 26.04 -3.18 -4.13
N TYR A 32 25.65 -2.53 -3.04
CA TYR A 32 25.57 -1.08 -2.97
C TYR A 32 26.58 -0.53 -1.97
N GLN A 33 27.27 0.52 -2.35
CA GLN A 33 28.09 1.30 -1.43
C GLN A 33 27.28 2.45 -0.87
N LYS A 34 27.11 2.48 0.47
CA LYS A 34 26.41 3.56 1.16
C LYS A 34 27.44 4.51 1.75
N VAL A 35 27.34 5.78 1.40
CA VAL A 35 28.19 6.85 1.93
C VAL A 35 27.32 7.81 2.74
N ALA A 36 27.73 8.08 3.97
CA ALA A 36 27.11 9.07 4.83
C ALA A 36 28.12 10.18 5.14
N ILE A 37 27.74 11.42 4.92
CA ILE A 37 28.58 12.61 5.13
C ILE A 37 27.86 13.51 6.12
N VAL A 38 28.59 13.99 7.10
CA VAL A 38 28.13 15.03 8.00
C VAL A 38 29.01 16.26 7.79
N THR A 39 28.44 17.32 7.24
CA THR A 39 29.13 18.61 7.11
C THR A 39 28.68 19.54 8.23
N LYS A 40 29.62 20.27 8.81
CA LYS A 40 29.36 21.24 9.88
C LYS A 40 29.65 22.65 9.39
N ILE A 41 28.72 23.55 9.66
CA ILE A 41 28.87 24.98 9.42
C ILE A 41 28.59 25.66 10.75
N LYS A 42 29.61 26.15 11.43
CA LYS A 42 29.56 26.61 12.81
C LYS A 42 29.00 25.52 13.73
N GLU A 43 27.85 25.75 14.37
CA GLU A 43 27.21 24.79 15.27
C GLU A 43 26.20 23.87 14.55
N GLU A 44 25.82 24.20 13.31
CA GLU A 44 24.83 23.44 12.54
C GLU A 44 25.43 22.24 11.80
N SER A 45 24.73 21.12 11.82
CA SER A 45 25.13 19.88 11.16
C SER A 45 24.19 19.54 10.02
N PHE A 46 24.76 19.30 8.84
CA PHE A 46 24.04 18.89 7.64
C PHE A 46 24.36 17.44 7.33
N PHE A 47 23.34 16.60 7.25
CA PHE A 47 23.45 15.17 7.00
C PHE A 47 23.12 14.86 5.55
N SER A 48 24.02 14.16 4.88
CA SER A 48 23.82 13.69 3.51
C SER A 48 24.12 12.21 3.42
N SER A 49 23.25 11.42 2.82
CA SER A 49 23.49 9.99 2.57
C SER A 49 23.27 9.67 1.11
N PHE A 50 24.17 8.87 0.55
CA PHE A 50 24.16 8.48 -0.85
C PHE A 50 24.30 6.96 -0.94
N LYS A 51 23.67 6.38 -1.95
CA LYS A 51 23.75 4.96 -2.25
C LYS A 51 24.13 4.78 -3.72
N VAL A 52 25.27 4.16 -3.96
CA VAL A 52 25.79 3.93 -5.31
C VAL A 52 25.85 2.43 -5.56
N LEU A 53 25.40 2.01 -6.74
CA LEU A 53 25.48 0.61 -7.16
C LEU A 53 26.94 0.29 -7.51
N ALA A 54 27.58 -0.59 -6.73
CA ALA A 54 28.94 -1.05 -6.96
C ALA A 54 28.99 -2.28 -7.88
N GLU A 55 28.07 -3.24 -7.65
CA GLU A 55 27.96 -4.46 -8.45
C GLU A 55 26.51 -4.71 -8.79
N GLU A 56 26.21 -4.90 -10.07
CA GLU A 56 24.82 -5.06 -10.54
C GLU A 56 24.19 -6.38 -10.06
N GLY A 57 24.99 -7.45 -9.92
CA GLY A 57 24.48 -8.75 -9.52
C GLY A 57 23.23 -9.16 -10.33
N TYR A 58 22.17 -9.57 -9.63
CA TYR A 58 20.91 -9.98 -10.25
C TYR A 58 20.19 -8.86 -11.04
N LEU A 59 20.53 -7.59 -10.83
CA LEU A 59 19.92 -6.48 -11.54
C LEU A 59 20.22 -6.49 -13.04
N LYS A 60 21.29 -7.19 -13.48
CA LYS A 60 21.56 -7.42 -14.91
C LYS A 60 20.38 -8.06 -15.63
N VAL A 61 19.66 -8.93 -14.94
CA VAL A 61 18.52 -9.68 -15.49
C VAL A 61 17.19 -9.06 -15.07
N ALA A 62 17.06 -8.69 -13.81
CA ALA A 62 15.85 -8.05 -13.27
C ALA A 62 15.60 -6.66 -13.87
N GLY A 63 16.67 -5.97 -14.30
CA GLY A 63 16.65 -4.59 -14.72
C GLY A 63 16.84 -3.62 -13.55
N ILE A 64 17.55 -2.52 -13.80
CA ILE A 64 17.74 -1.46 -12.80
C ILE A 64 16.44 -0.66 -12.72
N PRO A 65 15.88 -0.45 -11.51
CA PRO A 65 14.72 0.43 -11.36
C PRO A 65 15.03 1.83 -11.88
N LYS A 66 14.40 2.24 -12.97
CA LYS A 66 14.56 3.61 -13.49
C LYS A 66 13.83 4.57 -12.56
N LYS A 67 14.55 5.32 -11.73
CA LYS A 67 13.99 6.50 -11.07
C LYS A 67 13.57 7.51 -12.14
N LYS A 68 12.30 7.91 -12.14
CA LYS A 68 11.86 9.06 -12.94
C LYS A 68 12.58 10.28 -12.39
N ALA A 69 13.44 10.90 -13.21
CA ALA A 69 14.00 12.21 -12.91
C ALA A 69 12.83 13.19 -12.71
N SER A 70 12.76 13.82 -11.54
CA SER A 70 11.86 14.93 -11.29
C SER A 70 12.33 16.09 -12.19
N GLN A 71 11.67 16.26 -13.31
CA GLN A 71 11.86 17.45 -14.13
C GLN A 71 11.29 18.64 -13.36
N THR A 72 12.17 19.48 -12.87
CA THR A 72 11.86 20.87 -12.52
C THR A 72 11.35 21.53 -13.78
N ALA A 73 10.06 21.84 -13.81
CA ALA A 73 9.38 22.40 -14.94
C ALA A 73 9.79 23.87 -15.14
N THR A 74 10.42 24.17 -16.25
CA THR A 74 10.18 25.40 -16.98
C THR A 74 8.99 25.15 -17.90
N LYS A 75 7.95 25.97 -17.72
CA LYS A 75 6.76 25.98 -18.58
C LYS A 75 7.18 26.41 -19.98
N ASP A 76 6.92 25.60 -20.98
CA ASP A 76 6.44 26.08 -22.25
C ASP A 76 5.54 25.04 -22.93
N SER A 77 4.52 25.57 -23.57
CA SER A 77 3.36 24.89 -24.10
C SER A 77 3.70 24.04 -25.32
N SER A 78 3.27 22.79 -25.39
CA SER A 78 2.61 22.25 -26.58
C SER A 78 2.19 20.78 -26.37
N ASN A 79 1.01 20.51 -26.80
CA ASN A 79 0.16 19.35 -26.97
C ASN A 79 0.91 18.06 -27.36
N GLY A 80 0.67 16.97 -26.62
CA GLY A 80 1.18 15.63 -26.99
C GLY A 80 0.73 14.54 -26.03
N ASN A 81 -0.27 13.78 -26.46
CA ASN A 81 -0.85 12.61 -25.85
C ASN A 81 0.24 11.53 -25.59
N SER A 82 0.51 11.15 -24.35
CA SER A 82 1.37 10.03 -24.02
C SER A 82 0.84 9.30 -22.79
N GLU A 83 0.46 8.05 -23.01
CA GLU A 83 -0.03 7.11 -22.04
C GLU A 83 0.98 6.87 -20.90
N ASN A 84 0.57 7.16 -19.69
CA ASN A 84 1.36 7.02 -18.46
C ASN A 84 1.10 5.63 -17.82
N ASN A 85 2.01 4.69 -18.04
CA ASN A 85 2.09 3.45 -17.26
C ASN A 85 2.83 3.74 -15.94
N ASN A 86 2.07 3.94 -14.87
CA ASN A 86 2.60 4.02 -13.51
C ASN A 86 2.76 2.60 -12.95
N ASN A 87 3.99 2.07 -12.95
CA ASN A 87 4.38 0.98 -12.07
C ASN A 87 5.09 1.59 -10.86
N ASP A 88 4.32 1.86 -9.80
CA ASP A 88 4.84 2.14 -8.47
C ASP A 88 5.21 0.81 -7.80
N THR A 89 6.50 0.50 -7.78
CA THR A 89 7.01 -0.47 -6.81
C THR A 89 7.22 0.24 -5.49
N ASN A 90 6.44 -0.17 -4.48
CA ASN A 90 6.60 0.23 -3.10
C ASN A 90 7.98 -0.17 -2.58
N ASP A 91 8.79 0.80 -2.21
CA ASP A 91 9.82 0.60 -1.20
C ASP A 91 9.29 1.12 0.13
N GLU A 92 9.15 0.15 1.04
CA GLU A 92 8.83 0.39 2.44
C GLU A 92 9.97 1.10 3.19
N ALA A 93 9.54 1.69 4.27
CA ALA A 93 10.26 2.25 5.41
C ALA A 93 10.64 3.72 5.28
N GLY A 94 9.95 4.47 6.13
CA GLY A 94 10.27 5.84 6.47
C GLY A 94 11.73 6.03 6.81
N SER A 95 12.43 6.65 5.93
CA SER A 95 13.49 7.57 6.21
C SER A 95 13.51 8.55 5.05
N ASP A 96 13.25 9.79 5.40
CA ASP A 96 13.40 10.98 4.58
C ASP A 96 14.91 11.14 4.24
N SER A 97 15.37 10.33 3.30
CA SER A 97 16.65 10.51 2.66
C SER A 97 16.39 10.49 1.17
N SER A 98 16.46 11.66 0.58
CA SER A 98 16.54 11.86 -0.87
C SER A 98 17.68 11.01 -1.41
N ASP A 99 17.37 9.76 -1.75
CA ASP A 99 18.29 8.81 -2.37
C ASP A 99 18.56 9.31 -3.80
N GLN A 100 19.37 10.35 -3.90
CA GLN A 100 19.84 10.88 -5.16
C GLN A 100 20.83 9.88 -5.74
N SER A 101 20.52 9.32 -6.90
CA SER A 101 21.53 8.61 -7.70
C SER A 101 22.59 9.62 -8.09
N LEU A 102 23.74 9.54 -7.41
CA LEU A 102 24.88 10.37 -7.72
C LEU A 102 25.45 10.02 -9.09
N ASP A 103 25.79 11.07 -9.82
CA ASP A 103 26.65 10.93 -10.99
C ASP A 103 27.99 10.29 -10.55
N THR A 104 28.48 9.33 -11.31
CA THR A 104 29.70 8.57 -11.00
C THR A 104 30.91 9.50 -10.73
N GLY A 105 30.94 10.65 -11.38
CA GLY A 105 31.98 11.68 -11.17
C GLY A 105 31.90 12.32 -9.77
N LEU A 106 30.73 12.64 -9.28
CA LEU A 106 30.55 13.21 -7.94
C LEU A 106 30.88 12.19 -6.84
N PHE A 107 30.62 10.91 -7.08
CA PHE A 107 30.97 9.84 -6.14
C PHE A 107 32.49 9.72 -5.94
N GLU A 108 33.28 9.78 -7.02
CA GLU A 108 34.74 9.74 -6.92
C GLU A 108 35.30 10.95 -6.15
N VAL A 109 34.73 12.14 -6.36
CA VAL A 109 35.09 13.34 -5.58
C VAL A 109 34.80 13.13 -4.10
N ILE A 110 33.61 12.62 -3.78
CA ILE A 110 33.20 12.36 -2.37
C ILE A 110 34.13 11.33 -1.72
N LYS A 111 34.51 10.28 -2.46
CA LYS A 111 35.40 9.23 -1.97
C LYS A 111 36.83 9.75 -1.66
N SER A 112 37.25 10.77 -2.37
CA SER A 112 38.54 11.40 -2.13
C SER A 112 38.59 12.30 -0.88
N LEU A 113 37.42 12.69 -0.32
CA LEU A 113 37.33 13.55 0.86
C LEU A 113 37.73 12.78 2.12
N LYS A 114 38.60 13.39 2.92
CA LYS A 114 39.00 12.89 4.24
C LYS A 114 38.24 13.60 5.33
N LYS A 115 38.14 12.94 6.50
CA LYS A 115 37.56 13.56 7.71
C LYS A 115 38.34 14.85 8.04
N GLY A 116 37.63 15.96 8.18
CA GLY A 116 38.21 17.29 8.43
C GLY A 116 38.52 18.10 7.17
N ALA A 117 38.22 17.60 5.98
CA ALA A 117 38.34 18.40 4.76
C ALA A 117 37.42 19.63 4.82
N VAL A 118 37.95 20.78 4.44
CA VAL A 118 37.20 22.06 4.40
C VAL A 118 36.64 22.24 2.99
N LEU A 119 35.31 22.44 2.93
CA LEU A 119 34.61 22.72 1.68
C LEU A 119 34.10 24.17 1.68
N GLN A 120 34.17 24.81 0.51
CA GLN A 120 33.60 26.16 0.36
C GLN A 120 32.08 26.07 0.21
N VAL A 121 31.37 26.80 1.07
CA VAL A 121 29.91 26.95 0.95
C VAL A 121 29.64 28.02 -0.11
N ARG A 122 28.98 27.62 -1.21
CA ARG A 122 28.59 28.54 -2.29
C ARG A 122 27.30 29.27 -1.99
N ALA A 123 26.32 28.56 -1.46
CA ALA A 123 25.01 29.11 -1.11
C ALA A 123 24.32 28.24 -0.06
N LEU A 124 23.50 28.86 0.75
CA LEU A 124 22.53 28.21 1.64
C LEU A 124 21.15 28.57 1.13
N ASN A 125 20.39 27.55 0.74
CA ASN A 125 19.03 27.72 0.24
C ASN A 125 18.05 27.13 1.25
N ILE A 126 17.04 27.88 1.66
CA ILE A 126 15.92 27.38 2.44
C ILE A 126 14.93 26.75 1.44
N LYS A 127 14.68 25.46 1.60
CA LYS A 127 13.66 24.77 0.82
C LYS A 127 12.40 24.67 1.67
N GLU A 128 11.44 25.51 1.36
CA GLU A 128 10.11 25.39 1.95
C GLU A 128 9.40 24.16 1.40
N GLY A 129 8.65 23.49 2.25
CA GLY A 129 7.87 22.31 1.87
C GLY A 129 6.75 22.04 2.86
N GLU A 130 5.70 21.45 2.37
CA GLU A 130 4.58 21.01 3.19
C GLU A 130 4.62 19.49 3.35
N THR A 131 4.25 18.99 4.53
CA THR A 131 4.03 17.57 4.73
C THR A 131 2.80 17.13 3.95
N SER A 132 2.88 15.98 3.31
CA SER A 132 1.73 15.38 2.63
C SER A 132 1.18 14.21 3.45
N PRO A 133 -0.14 13.98 3.43
CA PRO A 133 -0.71 12.81 4.08
C PRO A 133 -0.18 11.53 3.41
N PRO A 134 -0.23 10.38 4.12
CA PRO A 134 0.13 9.11 3.54
C PRO A 134 -0.61 8.84 2.24
N LYS A 135 0.05 8.23 1.27
CA LYS A 135 -0.57 7.87 0.00
C LYS A 135 -1.69 6.86 0.23
N ARG A 136 -2.77 6.98 -0.52
CA ARG A 136 -3.83 5.98 -0.52
C ARG A 136 -3.30 4.65 -1.07
N TYR A 137 -3.85 3.55 -0.55
CA TYR A 137 -3.51 2.23 -1.06
C TYR A 137 -3.98 2.05 -2.51
N ASN A 138 -3.13 1.40 -3.30
CA ASN A 138 -3.51 0.79 -4.56
C ASN A 138 -3.64 -0.73 -4.37
N SER A 139 -4.07 -1.46 -5.41
CA SER A 139 -4.26 -2.92 -5.31
C SER A 139 -2.99 -3.64 -4.86
N GLY A 140 -1.82 -3.25 -5.37
CA GLY A 140 -0.54 -3.87 -5.00
C GLY A 140 -0.12 -3.54 -3.57
N SER A 141 -0.16 -2.25 -3.18
CA SER A 141 0.21 -1.83 -1.83
C SER A 141 -0.74 -2.38 -0.75
N MET A 142 -2.02 -2.58 -1.08
CA MET A 142 -2.96 -3.20 -0.17
C MET A 142 -2.63 -4.69 0.06
N ILE A 143 -2.27 -5.43 -0.99
CA ILE A 143 -1.83 -6.83 -0.86
C ILE A 143 -0.57 -6.92 0.02
N LEU A 144 0.40 -6.01 -0.18
CA LEU A 144 1.59 -5.93 0.67
C LEU A 144 1.25 -5.57 2.12
N ALA A 145 0.32 -4.63 2.35
CA ALA A 145 -0.14 -4.31 3.70
C ALA A 145 -0.81 -5.50 4.38
N MET A 146 -1.61 -6.29 3.65
CA MET A 146 -2.19 -7.53 4.17
C MET A 146 -1.10 -8.57 4.51
N GLU A 147 -0.06 -8.67 3.70
CA GLU A 147 1.08 -9.57 3.95
C GLU A 147 1.86 -9.15 5.20
N ASN A 148 2.06 -7.84 5.36
CA ASN A 148 2.81 -7.26 6.46
C ASN A 148 1.92 -6.81 7.63
N ALA A 149 0.69 -7.31 7.73
CA ALA A 149 -0.26 -6.91 8.77
C ALA A 149 0.27 -7.10 10.19
N GLY A 150 1.20 -8.04 10.39
CA GLY A 150 1.90 -8.22 11.65
C GLY A 150 2.67 -7.00 12.16
N GLN A 151 3.07 -6.07 11.28
CA GLN A 151 3.75 -4.85 11.71
C GLN A 151 2.86 -3.91 12.54
N LEU A 152 1.53 -4.06 12.42
CA LEU A 152 0.54 -3.30 13.19
C LEU A 152 0.29 -3.87 14.59
N ILE A 153 0.87 -5.02 14.92
CA ILE A 153 0.70 -5.71 16.19
C ILE A 153 1.81 -5.28 17.14
N GLU A 154 1.45 -4.78 18.33
CA GLU A 154 2.40 -4.35 19.36
C GLU A 154 3.01 -5.56 20.09
N ASP A 155 2.21 -6.58 20.35
CA ASP A 155 2.65 -7.83 21.00
C ASP A 155 3.64 -8.59 20.09
N GLU A 156 4.85 -8.81 20.60
CA GLU A 156 5.95 -9.39 19.82
C GLU A 156 5.74 -10.86 19.51
N GLU A 157 5.07 -11.60 20.42
CA GLU A 157 4.76 -13.02 20.23
C GLU A 157 3.67 -13.21 19.17
N LEU A 158 2.60 -12.42 19.25
CA LEU A 158 1.53 -12.42 18.24
C LEU A 158 2.02 -11.89 16.90
N ARG A 159 2.93 -10.90 16.91
CA ARG A 159 3.58 -10.40 15.69
C ARG A 159 4.39 -11.51 15.01
N ALA A 160 5.17 -12.27 15.78
CA ALA A 160 5.94 -13.39 15.26
C ALA A 160 5.05 -14.47 14.64
N GLN A 161 3.86 -14.70 15.18
CA GLN A 161 2.89 -15.67 14.69
C GLN A 161 2.33 -15.30 13.29
N ILE A 162 2.05 -14.03 13.05
CA ILE A 162 1.58 -13.53 11.74
C ILE A 162 2.74 -13.21 10.79
N LYS A 163 3.99 -13.09 11.30
CA LYS A 163 5.15 -12.82 10.46
C LYS A 163 5.35 -13.93 9.44
N GLY A 164 5.05 -13.63 8.18
CA GLY A 164 5.16 -14.58 7.07
C GLY A 164 3.83 -15.14 6.55
N SER A 165 2.75 -15.14 7.33
CA SER A 165 1.41 -15.49 6.83
C SER A 165 0.55 -14.24 6.51
N GLY A 166 0.60 -13.21 7.36
CA GLY A 166 -0.21 -12.01 7.20
C GLY A 166 -1.72 -12.28 7.29
N ILE A 167 -2.52 -11.40 6.73
CA ILE A 167 -3.96 -11.59 6.56
C ILE A 167 -4.21 -12.27 5.21
N GLY A 168 -4.81 -13.45 5.23
CA GLY A 168 -5.01 -14.29 4.05
C GLY A 168 -3.71 -14.87 3.49
N THR A 169 -3.83 -15.75 2.53
CA THR A 169 -2.69 -16.33 1.80
C THR A 169 -2.40 -15.55 0.52
N SER A 170 -1.26 -15.75 -0.09
CA SER A 170 -0.92 -15.15 -1.39
C SER A 170 -1.98 -15.43 -2.47
N ALA A 171 -2.62 -16.60 -2.44
CA ALA A 171 -3.68 -16.97 -3.36
C ALA A 171 -5.02 -16.26 -3.07
N THR A 172 -5.33 -15.99 -1.81
CA THR A 172 -6.65 -15.48 -1.39
C THR A 172 -6.72 -13.96 -1.27
N ARG A 173 -5.61 -13.25 -1.05
CA ARG A 173 -5.60 -11.77 -0.86
C ARG A 173 -6.25 -11.03 -2.02
N ALA A 174 -5.91 -11.40 -3.26
CA ALA A 174 -6.49 -10.76 -4.44
C ALA A 174 -8.02 -11.01 -4.55
N GLU A 175 -8.46 -12.22 -4.22
CA GLU A 175 -9.89 -12.56 -4.20
C GLU A 175 -10.66 -11.82 -3.10
N ILE A 176 -10.05 -11.62 -1.92
CA ILE A 176 -10.63 -10.82 -0.83
C ILE A 176 -10.87 -9.38 -1.32
N LEU A 177 -9.86 -8.74 -1.92
CA LEU A 177 -10.01 -7.38 -2.45
C LEU A 177 -11.07 -7.30 -3.54
N LYS A 178 -11.07 -8.25 -4.48
CA LYS A 178 -12.09 -8.34 -5.52
C LYS A 178 -13.50 -8.49 -4.94
N LYS A 179 -13.66 -9.32 -3.92
CA LYS A 179 -14.93 -9.47 -3.20
C LYS A 179 -15.38 -8.16 -2.57
N LEU A 180 -14.49 -7.44 -1.85
CA LEU A 180 -14.80 -6.17 -1.20
C LEU A 180 -15.22 -5.09 -2.21
N VAL A 181 -14.61 -5.07 -3.40
CA VAL A 181 -15.02 -4.17 -4.49
C VAL A 181 -16.38 -4.58 -5.07
N ASN A 182 -16.61 -5.88 -5.28
CA ASN A 182 -17.87 -6.37 -5.84
C ASN A 182 -19.08 -6.11 -4.93
N ILE A 183 -18.92 -6.27 -3.61
CA ILE A 183 -19.98 -5.95 -2.62
C ILE A 183 -20.05 -4.46 -2.29
N LYS A 184 -19.24 -3.62 -2.97
CA LYS A 184 -19.22 -2.16 -2.86
C LYS A 184 -18.81 -1.63 -1.49
N TYR A 185 -17.99 -2.35 -0.75
CA TYR A 185 -17.35 -1.80 0.46
C TYR A 185 -16.16 -0.94 0.08
N LEU A 186 -15.46 -1.31 -1.00
CA LEU A 186 -14.36 -0.55 -1.57
C LEU A 186 -14.69 -0.14 -3.01
N ALA A 187 -14.19 1.01 -3.42
CA ALA A 187 -14.18 1.47 -4.79
C ALA A 187 -12.75 1.40 -5.34
N LEU A 188 -12.60 0.89 -6.56
CA LEU A 188 -11.34 0.79 -7.27
C LEU A 188 -11.34 1.69 -8.49
N ASN A 189 -10.43 2.63 -8.56
CA ASN A 189 -10.20 3.43 -9.74
C ASN A 189 -9.44 2.59 -10.79
N LYS A 190 -10.07 2.29 -11.92
CA LYS A 190 -9.49 1.43 -12.96
C LYS A 190 -8.21 1.99 -13.62
N LYS A 191 -8.05 3.32 -13.65
CA LYS A 191 -6.87 3.97 -14.26
C LYS A 191 -5.68 4.03 -13.30
N THR A 192 -5.93 4.50 -12.07
CA THR A 192 -4.87 4.71 -11.07
C THR A 192 -4.68 3.51 -10.14
N GLN A 193 -5.60 2.52 -10.18
CA GLN A 193 -5.64 1.38 -9.26
C GLN A 193 -5.77 1.77 -7.78
N VAL A 194 -6.08 3.03 -7.49
CA VAL A 194 -6.28 3.53 -6.13
C VAL A 194 -7.57 2.98 -5.56
N ILE A 195 -7.48 2.48 -4.33
CA ILE A 195 -8.58 1.96 -3.55
C ILE A 195 -9.07 3.03 -2.57
N THR A 196 -10.38 3.22 -2.51
CA THR A 196 -11.04 4.12 -1.55
C THR A 196 -12.21 3.40 -0.90
N PRO A 197 -12.57 3.71 0.35
CA PRO A 197 -13.82 3.23 0.91
C PRO A 197 -15.01 3.81 0.12
N THR A 198 -16.15 3.16 0.20
CA THR A 198 -17.44 3.72 -0.20
C THR A 198 -18.21 4.10 1.05
N LEU A 199 -19.29 4.87 0.93
CA LEU A 199 -20.15 5.16 2.06
C LEU A 199 -20.67 3.88 2.73
N GLN A 200 -21.05 2.87 1.93
CA GLN A 200 -21.45 1.56 2.47
C GLN A 200 -20.31 0.87 3.22
N GLY A 201 -19.07 0.97 2.73
CA GLY A 201 -17.89 0.42 3.40
C GLY A 201 -17.60 1.09 4.74
N GLU A 202 -17.70 2.43 4.80
CA GLU A 202 -17.54 3.17 6.06
C GLU A 202 -18.64 2.82 7.05
N MET A 203 -19.89 2.72 6.60
CA MET A 203 -20.98 2.29 7.47
C MET A 203 -20.76 0.90 8.08
N ILE A 204 -20.28 -0.06 7.29
CA ILE A 204 -19.99 -1.40 7.80
C ILE A 204 -18.83 -1.35 8.80
N TYR A 205 -17.81 -0.54 8.53
CA TYR A 205 -16.70 -0.33 9.47
C TYR A 205 -17.25 0.22 10.81
N ASP A 206 -18.05 1.29 10.77
CA ASP A 206 -18.64 1.91 11.96
C ASP A 206 -19.54 0.92 12.74
N VAL A 207 -20.34 0.10 12.04
CA VAL A 207 -21.14 -0.95 12.68
C VAL A 207 -20.26 -1.95 13.41
N VAL A 208 -19.17 -2.39 12.80
CA VAL A 208 -18.25 -3.35 13.43
C VAL A 208 -17.49 -2.70 14.59
N ASP A 209 -17.04 -1.46 14.43
CA ASP A 209 -16.33 -0.71 15.50
C ASP A 209 -17.20 -0.51 16.74
N HIS A 210 -18.49 -0.21 16.55
CA HIS A 210 -19.44 0.00 17.65
C HIS A 210 -20.13 -1.29 18.15
N SER A 211 -19.78 -2.45 17.59
CA SER A 211 -20.36 -3.75 18.01
C SER A 211 -19.29 -4.75 18.42
N ILE A 212 -18.44 -5.19 17.49
CA ILE A 212 -17.40 -6.20 17.73
C ILE A 212 -16.03 -5.62 17.28
N ARG A 213 -15.58 -4.57 17.94
CA ARG A 213 -14.35 -3.86 17.60
C ARG A 213 -13.13 -4.79 17.47
N SER A 214 -13.10 -5.88 18.24
CA SER A 214 -12.01 -6.85 18.17
C SER A 214 -11.82 -7.48 16.78
N LEU A 215 -12.86 -7.52 15.92
CA LEU A 215 -12.75 -7.99 14.54
C LEU A 215 -11.92 -7.06 13.64
N LEU A 216 -11.73 -5.80 14.05
CA LEU A 216 -10.90 -4.82 13.34
C LEU A 216 -9.42 -4.90 13.77
N ASN A 217 -9.11 -5.70 14.80
CA ASN A 217 -7.75 -5.84 15.30
C ASN A 217 -7.09 -7.10 14.73
N PRO A 218 -5.93 -6.97 14.06
CA PRO A 218 -5.18 -8.12 13.54
C PRO A 218 -4.69 -9.08 14.63
N GLU A 219 -4.57 -8.64 15.90
CA GLU A 219 -4.21 -9.48 17.03
C GLU A 219 -5.21 -10.62 17.26
N LEU A 220 -6.51 -10.37 17.03
CA LEU A 220 -7.51 -11.42 17.13
C LEU A 220 -7.23 -12.56 16.14
N THR A 221 -6.92 -12.21 14.88
CA THR A 221 -6.55 -13.21 13.87
C THR A 221 -5.29 -13.95 14.29
N ALA A 222 -4.26 -13.22 14.77
CA ALA A 222 -3.02 -13.82 15.25
C ALA A 222 -3.24 -14.81 16.40
N SER A 223 -4.11 -14.46 17.35
CA SER A 223 -4.42 -15.34 18.50
C SER A 223 -5.13 -16.62 18.09
N TRP A 224 -6.04 -16.57 17.10
CA TRP A 224 -6.68 -17.76 16.56
C TRP A 224 -5.72 -18.63 15.75
N GLU A 225 -4.85 -18.05 14.93
CA GLU A 225 -3.78 -18.77 14.21
C GLU A 225 -2.83 -19.47 15.19
N LYS A 226 -2.44 -18.79 16.28
CA LYS A 226 -1.65 -19.39 17.35
C LYS A 226 -2.37 -20.59 17.98
N GLY A 227 -3.68 -20.46 18.21
CA GLY A 227 -4.50 -21.57 18.70
C GLY A 227 -4.51 -22.78 17.76
N LEU A 228 -4.56 -22.57 16.44
CA LEU A 228 -4.45 -23.63 15.44
C LEU A 228 -3.08 -24.32 15.48
N ASN A 229 -2.01 -23.58 15.69
CA ASN A 229 -0.68 -24.17 15.86
C ASN A 229 -0.60 -25.05 17.11
N TYR A 230 -1.19 -24.62 18.21
CA TYR A 230 -1.27 -25.47 19.42
C TYR A 230 -2.05 -26.77 19.19
N VAL A 231 -3.09 -26.76 18.35
CA VAL A 231 -3.77 -27.98 17.94
C VAL A 231 -2.86 -28.87 17.10
N ALA A 232 -2.13 -28.28 16.14
CA ALA A 232 -1.20 -29.02 15.29
C ALA A 232 -0.03 -29.63 16.07
N GLU A 233 0.44 -28.96 17.12
CA GLU A 233 1.48 -29.44 18.03
C GLU A 233 0.97 -30.43 19.07
N GLY A 234 -0.35 -30.61 19.18
CA GLY A 234 -0.98 -31.48 20.19
C GLY A 234 -1.02 -30.91 21.61
N SER A 235 -0.70 -29.61 21.77
CA SER A 235 -0.72 -28.89 23.05
C SER A 235 -2.15 -28.67 23.56
N ILE A 236 -3.12 -28.53 22.66
CA ILE A 236 -4.56 -28.48 22.95
C ILE A 236 -5.29 -29.40 21.98
N THR A 237 -6.48 -29.84 22.36
CA THR A 237 -7.31 -30.68 21.50
C THR A 237 -8.14 -29.82 20.53
N SER A 238 -8.51 -30.42 19.40
CA SER A 238 -9.42 -29.77 18.43
C SER A 238 -10.75 -29.38 19.09
N ASP A 239 -11.29 -30.24 19.97
CA ASP A 239 -12.55 -29.96 20.67
C ASP A 239 -12.43 -28.79 21.66
N GLU A 240 -11.28 -28.65 22.30
CA GLU A 240 -11.03 -27.48 23.16
C GLU A 240 -10.96 -26.19 22.36
N TYR A 241 -10.26 -26.22 21.23
CA TYR A 241 -10.19 -25.06 20.31
C TYR A 241 -11.58 -24.68 19.81
N MET A 242 -12.37 -25.66 19.34
CA MET A 242 -13.73 -25.43 18.85
C MET A 242 -14.65 -24.88 19.94
N ARG A 243 -14.59 -25.37 21.16
CA ARG A 243 -15.36 -24.84 22.30
C ARG A 243 -15.01 -23.35 22.56
N LYS A 244 -13.73 -23.01 22.53
CA LYS A 244 -13.29 -21.59 22.67
C LYS A 244 -13.85 -20.72 21.56
N LEU A 245 -13.82 -21.20 20.32
CA LEU A 245 -14.36 -20.50 19.16
C LEU A 245 -15.88 -20.32 19.26
N ASP A 246 -16.62 -21.37 19.59
CA ASP A 246 -18.08 -21.32 19.78
C ASP A 246 -18.47 -20.38 20.91
N HIS A 247 -17.75 -20.41 22.02
CA HIS A 247 -17.97 -19.48 23.13
C HIS A 247 -17.74 -18.02 22.69
N PHE A 248 -16.65 -17.76 21.96
CA PHE A 248 -16.37 -16.42 21.41
C PHE A 248 -17.50 -15.95 20.50
N ILE A 249 -17.91 -16.76 19.52
CA ILE A 249 -18.97 -16.41 18.56
C ILE A 249 -20.29 -16.15 19.30
N THR A 250 -20.68 -17.05 20.20
CA THR A 250 -21.92 -16.96 20.96
C THR A 250 -21.95 -15.72 21.84
N SER A 251 -20.88 -15.48 22.60
CA SER A 251 -20.74 -14.33 23.49
C SER A 251 -20.84 -13.00 22.70
N ARG A 252 -20.14 -12.90 21.56
CA ARG A 252 -20.19 -11.70 20.71
C ARG A 252 -21.55 -11.51 20.06
N THR A 253 -22.17 -12.60 19.58
CA THR A 253 -23.52 -12.54 18.98
C THR A 253 -24.58 -12.08 19.98
N VAL A 254 -24.56 -12.61 21.19
CA VAL A 254 -25.47 -12.19 22.27
C VAL A 254 -25.21 -10.74 22.65
N GLY A 255 -23.94 -10.33 22.77
CA GLY A 255 -23.56 -8.96 23.04
C GLY A 255 -24.14 -7.99 22.01
N VAL A 256 -23.99 -8.30 20.71
CA VAL A 256 -24.53 -7.45 19.61
C VAL A 256 -26.06 -7.35 19.67
N LYS A 257 -26.76 -8.45 19.96
CA LYS A 257 -28.23 -8.43 20.12
C LYS A 257 -28.70 -7.52 21.25
N GLY A 258 -27.88 -7.32 22.28
CA GLY A 258 -28.21 -6.45 23.40
C GLY A 258 -27.84 -4.96 23.18
N LEU A 259 -27.17 -4.61 22.07
CA LEU A 259 -26.76 -3.24 21.81
C LEU A 259 -27.94 -2.34 21.44
N ASN A 260 -27.94 -1.13 21.98
CA ASN A 260 -28.86 -0.05 21.62
C ASN A 260 -28.06 1.20 21.17
N ASN A 261 -27.27 1.03 20.09
CA ASN A 261 -26.34 2.03 19.57
C ASN A 261 -26.82 2.71 18.27
N GLN A 262 -28.09 2.59 17.95
CA GLN A 262 -28.67 3.12 16.70
C GLN A 262 -28.44 4.62 16.52
N TYR A 263 -28.52 5.39 17.60
CA TYR A 263 -28.28 6.84 17.58
C TYR A 263 -26.83 7.18 17.21
N GLN A 264 -25.87 6.44 17.78
CA GLN A 264 -24.45 6.62 17.49
C GLN A 264 -24.14 6.27 16.04
N LEU A 265 -24.67 5.14 15.55
CA LEU A 265 -24.48 4.72 14.15
C LEU A 265 -25.11 5.71 13.17
N ARG A 266 -26.26 6.31 13.52
CA ARG A 266 -26.87 7.35 12.70
C ARG A 266 -25.99 8.61 12.63
N ALA A 267 -25.41 9.04 13.72
CA ALA A 267 -24.49 10.17 13.76
C ALA A 267 -23.22 9.90 12.92
N CYS A 268 -22.66 8.69 12.99
CA CYS A 268 -21.55 8.25 12.13
C CYS A 268 -21.94 8.34 10.64
N TYR A 269 -23.10 7.82 10.29
CA TYR A 269 -23.62 7.88 8.92
C TYR A 269 -23.76 9.33 8.41
N GLU A 270 -24.41 10.20 9.18
CA GLU A 270 -24.61 11.60 8.79
C GLU A 270 -23.29 12.33 8.58
N LYS A 271 -22.29 12.05 9.42
CA LYS A 271 -20.92 12.57 9.28
C LYS A 271 -20.25 12.03 8.01
N ALA A 272 -20.27 10.71 7.79
CA ALA A 272 -19.64 10.08 6.65
C ALA A 272 -20.29 10.50 5.32
N ALA A 273 -21.64 10.55 5.29
CA ALA A 273 -22.39 10.90 4.08
C ALA A 273 -22.01 12.27 3.49
N GLY A 274 -21.58 13.22 4.34
CA GLY A 274 -21.12 14.53 3.89
C GLY A 274 -19.88 14.51 2.99
N PHE A 275 -19.08 13.44 3.03
CA PHE A 275 -17.90 13.28 2.20
C PHE A 275 -18.16 12.55 0.87
N TYR A 276 -19.36 12.01 0.67
CA TYR A 276 -19.72 11.29 -0.54
C TYR A 276 -20.73 12.09 -1.37
N PRO A 277 -20.60 12.10 -2.71
CA PRO A 277 -21.55 12.79 -3.57
C PRO A 277 -22.95 12.21 -3.35
N SER A 278 -23.92 13.08 -3.11
CA SER A 278 -25.34 12.71 -3.00
C SER A 278 -25.74 11.97 -4.27
N VAL A 279 -26.25 10.76 -4.14
CA VAL A 279 -26.92 10.08 -5.24
C VAL A 279 -28.22 10.84 -5.49
N ASN A 280 -28.15 11.89 -6.31
CA ASN A 280 -29.36 12.58 -6.78
C ASN A 280 -30.18 11.53 -7.52
N ASN A 281 -31.31 11.18 -6.91
CA ASN A 281 -32.42 10.47 -7.52
C ASN A 281 -33.06 11.35 -8.61
N ASN A 282 -32.36 11.58 -9.72
CA ASN A 282 -32.99 12.10 -10.93
C ASN A 282 -33.70 10.93 -11.65
N LYS A 283 -34.75 10.44 -11.05
CA LYS A 283 -35.81 9.70 -11.73
C LYS A 283 -37.11 10.44 -11.46
N THR A 284 -37.73 10.86 -12.56
CA THR A 284 -39.06 11.39 -12.75
C THR A 284 -39.17 12.90 -12.91
N THR A 285 -38.87 13.37 -14.12
CA THR A 285 -39.74 14.31 -14.78
C THR A 285 -40.27 13.63 -16.04
N GLY A 286 -41.41 13.03 -15.90
CA GLY A 286 -42.21 12.56 -17.00
C GLY A 286 -42.55 13.74 -17.92
N ARG A 287 -42.04 13.68 -19.13
CA ARG A 287 -42.39 14.61 -20.23
C ARG A 287 -43.75 14.22 -20.75
N THR A 288 -44.80 14.79 -20.17
CA THR A 288 -46.13 14.82 -20.76
C THR A 288 -46.06 15.57 -22.10
N LYS A 289 -46.09 14.84 -23.18
CA LYS A 289 -46.42 15.38 -24.52
C LYS A 289 -47.91 15.68 -24.54
N THR A 290 -48.29 16.90 -24.32
CA THR A 290 -49.59 17.41 -24.76
C THR A 290 -49.54 17.58 -26.27
N GLY A 291 -50.20 16.67 -26.96
CA GLY A 291 -50.52 16.84 -28.35
C GLY A 291 -51.59 17.94 -28.50
N ASN A 292 -51.25 18.97 -29.25
CA ASN A 292 -52.24 19.92 -29.76
C ASN A 292 -52.41 19.64 -31.25
N LYS A 293 -53.54 18.98 -31.58
CA LYS A 293 -54.11 18.97 -32.91
C LYS A 293 -55.05 20.16 -33.01
N SER A 294 -54.83 21.05 -33.94
CA SER A 294 -55.91 21.86 -34.51
C SER A 294 -55.51 22.35 -35.91
N LYS A 295 -56.32 21.90 -36.81
CA LYS A 295 -56.76 22.43 -38.11
C LYS A 295 -55.72 22.89 -39.12
#